data_3bed339206db6cfc004f4903db1a957f
#
_entry.id   3bed339206db6cfc004f4903db1a957f
#
_cell.length_a   1.000
_cell.length_b   1.000
_cell.length_c   1.000
_cell.angle_alpha   90.00
_cell.angle_beta   90.00
_cell.angle_gamma   90.00
#
_symmetry.space_group_name_H-M   'P 1'
#
loop_
_entity.id
_entity.type
_entity.pdbx_description
1 polymer ?
#
loop_
_entity_poly.entity_id
_entity_poly.type
_entity_poly.pdbx_seq_one_letter_code
_entity_poly.pdbx_strand_id
1 'polypeptide(L)'
;KEASVSSTQQHNSGPDSDEPEVPEPSHAERAKTLVYLQQTGGLSTISRKQPGWPFGSVMPYGLDDQGQPLFLISTMAMHTQNLLGDPRASLLVTPPESRTDPLGAARVTLMGSVTRVPKEESAPVRERYLARHANAAYWVDFNDFGFFRMAIADIYFVGGFGSMGWVVPSDYTAAAVDPLADQASGLIREMNEQQTATLLLLARVYGKLEAQQVTMTALDRLGFHLRIKTAERMQGGRVAFTNPVRTAAEVRAGLADMAARAKAGAELVHSL
;
A
#
# COMPACT_ATOMS: atom_id res chain seq x y z
N LYS A 1 34.76 -3.50 -17.27
CA LYS A 1 33.73 -3.18 -18.28
C LYS A 1 32.43 -3.08 -17.52
N GLU A 2 32.10 -1.86 -17.13
CA GLU A 2 30.83 -1.50 -16.56
C GLU A 2 29.76 -1.61 -17.65
N ALA A 3 28.79 -2.50 -17.44
CA ALA A 3 27.58 -2.52 -18.23
C ALA A 3 26.61 -1.46 -17.65
N SER A 4 26.53 -0.34 -18.31
CA SER A 4 25.49 0.66 -18.14
C SER A 4 24.13 -0.02 -18.38
N VAL A 5 23.36 -0.26 -17.31
CA VAL A 5 21.96 -0.64 -17.43
C VAL A 5 21.16 0.66 -17.63
N SER A 6 20.98 0.98 -18.90
CA SER A 6 20.12 2.07 -19.37
C SER A 6 18.64 1.66 -19.26
N SER A 7 17.85 2.63 -18.77
CA SER A 7 16.44 2.91 -19.09
C SER A 7 15.37 1.94 -18.59
N THR A 8 14.65 2.43 -17.61
CA THR A 8 13.20 2.60 -17.52
C THR A 8 12.45 2.05 -18.73
N GLN A 9 12.15 0.76 -18.77
CA GLN A 9 11.00 0.27 -19.52
C GLN A 9 9.80 0.30 -18.58
N GLN A 10 9.06 1.40 -18.60
CA GLN A 10 7.68 1.43 -18.16
C GLN A 10 6.90 0.48 -19.08
N HIS A 11 6.44 -0.65 -18.53
CA HIS A 11 5.37 -1.42 -19.16
C HIS A 11 4.04 -0.67 -18.98
N ASN A 12 3.94 0.48 -19.63
CA ASN A 12 2.69 1.20 -19.85
C ASN A 12 2.23 0.83 -21.25
N SER A 13 1.63 -0.33 -21.41
CA SER A 13 0.99 -0.74 -22.65
C SER A 13 -0.52 -0.81 -22.50
N GLY A 14 -1.09 0.39 -22.18
CA GLY A 14 -2.42 0.73 -22.65
C GLY A 14 -2.26 1.52 -23.96
N PRO A 15 -3.24 1.51 -24.88
CA PRO A 15 -3.20 2.39 -26.04
C PRO A 15 -3.06 3.83 -25.55
N ASP A 16 -2.24 4.64 -26.25
CA ASP A 16 -2.15 6.08 -26.06
C ASP A 16 -3.57 6.65 -26.11
N SER A 17 -4.17 6.86 -24.95
CA SER A 17 -5.44 7.55 -24.86
C SER A 17 -5.08 9.02 -24.66
N ASP A 18 -5.51 9.91 -25.54
CA ASP A 18 -5.50 11.36 -25.37
C ASP A 18 -6.38 11.81 -24.18
N GLU A 19 -6.88 10.88 -23.36
CA GLU A 19 -7.64 11.21 -22.16
C GLU A 19 -6.71 11.62 -21.03
N PRO A 20 -7.01 12.75 -20.34
CA PRO A 20 -6.20 13.21 -19.23
C PRO A 20 -6.09 12.14 -18.13
N GLU A 21 -4.88 11.92 -17.64
CA GLU A 21 -4.59 10.94 -16.59
C GLU A 21 -5.40 11.28 -15.32
N VAL A 22 -6.13 10.30 -14.81
CA VAL A 22 -6.95 10.48 -13.59
C VAL A 22 -6.01 10.64 -12.39
N PRO A 23 -6.11 11.73 -11.59
CA PRO A 23 -5.24 11.97 -10.46
C PRO A 23 -5.15 10.77 -9.50
N GLU A 24 -3.93 10.35 -9.18
CA GLU A 24 -3.63 9.25 -8.27
C GLU A 24 -2.45 9.61 -7.37
N PRO A 25 -2.40 9.15 -6.10
CA PRO A 25 -1.22 9.28 -5.27
C PRO A 25 -0.02 8.58 -5.91
N SER A 26 1.16 9.16 -5.78
CA SER A 26 2.40 8.56 -6.29
C SER A 26 2.65 7.15 -5.75
N HIS A 27 3.44 6.35 -6.43
CA HIS A 27 3.86 5.02 -5.94
C HIS A 27 4.53 5.11 -4.57
N ALA A 28 5.27 6.20 -4.28
CA ALA A 28 5.89 6.44 -2.98
C ALA A 28 4.86 6.62 -1.87
N GLU A 29 3.83 7.43 -2.09
CA GLU A 29 2.75 7.65 -1.12
C GLU A 29 1.93 6.39 -0.90
N ARG A 30 1.61 5.66 -1.96
CA ARG A 30 0.88 4.39 -1.89
C ARG A 30 1.67 3.30 -1.16
N ALA A 31 2.97 3.17 -1.46
CA ALA A 31 3.87 2.24 -0.77
C ALA A 31 3.97 2.58 0.72
N LYS A 32 4.18 3.85 1.07
CA LYS A 32 4.26 4.30 2.46
C LYS A 32 2.96 4.08 3.22
N THR A 33 1.83 4.36 2.59
CA THR A 33 0.49 4.11 3.16
C THR A 33 0.27 2.62 3.41
N LEU A 34 0.65 1.74 2.46
CA LEU A 34 0.53 0.30 2.63
C LEU A 34 1.40 -0.22 3.78
N VAL A 35 2.67 0.22 3.86
CA VAL A 35 3.58 -0.14 4.96
C VAL A 35 3.06 0.38 6.30
N TYR A 36 2.47 1.56 6.33
CA TYR A 36 1.84 2.12 7.54
C TYR A 36 0.66 1.27 8.01
N LEU A 37 -0.21 0.86 7.12
CA LEU A 37 -1.44 0.12 7.46
C LEU A 37 -1.18 -1.31 7.94
N GLN A 38 -0.12 -1.95 7.43
CA GLN A 38 0.17 -3.35 7.79
C GLN A 38 1.13 -3.42 8.96
N GLN A 39 0.95 -4.43 9.83
CA GLN A 39 1.76 -4.64 11.03
C GLN A 39 2.70 -5.84 10.90
N THR A 40 2.55 -6.65 9.86
CA THR A 40 3.35 -7.85 9.61
C THR A 40 3.71 -7.95 8.13
N GLY A 41 4.85 -8.57 7.84
CA GLY A 41 5.29 -8.86 6.49
C GLY A 41 6.07 -10.16 6.41
N GLY A 42 6.43 -10.55 5.20
CA GLY A 42 7.34 -11.66 4.92
C GLY A 42 8.78 -11.16 4.85
N LEU A 43 9.58 -11.38 5.89
CA LEU A 43 10.99 -11.04 5.88
C LEU A 43 11.80 -12.15 5.24
N SER A 44 12.56 -11.85 4.20
CA SER A 44 13.53 -12.74 3.57
C SER A 44 14.96 -12.32 3.94
N THR A 45 15.74 -13.26 4.43
CA THR A 45 17.15 -13.09 4.82
C THR A 45 18.03 -14.08 4.07
N ILE A 46 19.34 -13.88 4.02
CA ILE A 46 20.28 -14.83 3.43
C ILE A 46 20.62 -15.91 4.46
N SER A 47 20.33 -17.16 4.13
CA SER A 47 20.52 -18.28 5.05
C SER A 47 21.99 -18.50 5.41
N ARG A 48 22.29 -18.46 6.70
CA ARG A 48 23.61 -18.84 7.22
C ARG A 48 23.86 -20.34 7.11
N LYS A 49 22.80 -21.15 7.24
CA LYS A 49 22.90 -22.63 7.19
C LYS A 49 23.10 -23.13 5.76
N GLN A 50 22.49 -22.47 4.78
CA GLN A 50 22.59 -22.78 3.36
C GLN A 50 23.03 -21.49 2.63
N PRO A 51 24.33 -21.22 2.49
CA PRO A 51 24.83 -19.97 1.93
C PRO A 51 24.23 -19.66 0.56
N GLY A 52 23.78 -18.42 0.38
CA GLY A 52 23.15 -17.95 -0.86
C GLY A 52 21.66 -18.29 -1.01
N TRP A 53 21.09 -19.11 -0.15
CA TRP A 53 19.65 -19.39 -0.19
C TRP A 53 18.84 -18.34 0.59
N PRO A 54 17.71 -17.87 0.04
CA PRO A 54 16.79 -17.02 0.79
C PRO A 54 16.06 -17.83 1.88
N PHE A 55 15.85 -17.20 3.04
CA PHE A 55 15.13 -17.77 4.18
C PHE A 55 13.98 -16.84 4.59
N GLY A 56 12.74 -17.29 4.45
CA GLY A 56 11.53 -16.52 4.75
C GLY A 56 11.06 -16.69 6.20
N SER A 57 10.56 -15.61 6.78
CA SER A 57 9.94 -15.56 8.11
C SER A 57 8.75 -14.63 8.12
N VAL A 58 7.70 -14.95 8.86
CA VAL A 58 6.66 -13.96 9.20
C VAL A 58 7.25 -13.00 10.22
N MET A 59 7.15 -11.69 9.96
CA MET A 59 7.84 -10.68 10.75
C MET A 59 6.88 -9.53 11.13
N PRO A 60 6.52 -9.39 12.41
CA PRO A 60 5.91 -8.19 12.94
C PRO A 60 6.91 -7.02 12.86
N TYR A 61 6.44 -5.83 12.48
CA TYR A 61 7.30 -4.64 12.41
C TYR A 61 6.64 -3.38 12.93
N GLY A 62 7.44 -2.54 13.60
CA GLY A 62 7.14 -1.14 13.87
C GLY A 62 7.69 -0.26 12.75
N LEU A 63 7.51 1.05 12.89
CA LEU A 63 8.07 2.05 11.96
C LEU A 63 8.74 3.17 12.74
N ASP A 64 9.85 3.69 12.21
CA ASP A 64 10.42 4.94 12.67
C ASP A 64 9.77 6.16 11.98
N ASP A 65 10.25 7.37 12.28
CA ASP A 65 9.71 8.62 11.71
C ASP A 65 9.86 8.72 10.19
N GLN A 66 10.81 8.00 9.64
CA GLN A 66 11.06 7.97 8.19
C GLN A 66 10.25 6.88 7.49
N GLY A 67 9.55 6.05 8.26
CA GLY A 67 8.80 4.89 7.74
C GLY A 67 9.68 3.65 7.52
N GLN A 68 10.88 3.61 8.13
CA GLN A 68 11.75 2.45 8.04
C GLN A 68 11.28 1.37 9.04
N PRO A 69 11.26 0.08 8.63
CA PRO A 69 10.83 -1.01 9.49
C PRO A 69 11.75 -1.20 10.71
N LEU A 70 11.11 -1.37 11.86
CA LEU A 70 11.71 -1.71 13.15
C LEU A 70 11.27 -3.12 13.55
N PHE A 71 12.20 -3.95 13.97
CA PHE A 71 11.94 -5.33 14.38
C PHE A 71 12.37 -5.53 15.82
N LEU A 72 11.57 -6.28 16.60
CA LEU A 72 11.95 -6.79 17.91
C LEU A 72 12.14 -8.30 17.80
N ILE A 73 13.37 -8.76 17.75
CA ILE A 73 13.71 -10.15 17.42
C ILE A 73 14.72 -10.75 18.41
N SER A 74 14.53 -12.06 18.70
CA SER A 74 15.43 -12.82 19.55
C SER A 74 16.71 -13.21 18.81
N THR A 75 17.85 -13.15 19.51
CA THR A 75 19.15 -13.63 19.00
C THR A 75 19.16 -15.14 18.74
N MET A 76 18.20 -15.90 19.30
CA MET A 76 18.07 -17.33 19.06
C MET A 76 17.37 -17.65 17.73
N ALA A 77 16.61 -16.70 17.16
CA ALA A 77 15.86 -16.94 15.94
C ALA A 77 16.78 -17.02 14.71
N MET A 78 16.45 -17.92 13.78
CA MET A 78 17.25 -18.14 12.56
C MET A 78 17.38 -16.88 11.70
N HIS A 79 16.32 -16.09 11.54
CA HIS A 79 16.40 -14.84 10.81
C HIS A 79 17.39 -13.85 11.45
N THR A 80 17.49 -13.80 12.78
CA THR A 80 18.47 -12.96 13.47
C THR A 80 19.89 -13.48 13.26
N GLN A 81 20.10 -14.81 13.35
CA GLN A 81 21.38 -15.43 13.06
C GLN A 81 21.83 -15.17 11.61
N ASN A 82 20.89 -15.19 10.67
CA ASN A 82 21.14 -14.85 9.28
C ASN A 82 21.57 -13.38 9.14
N LEU A 83 20.82 -12.44 9.73
CA LEU A 83 21.12 -10.99 9.67
C LEU A 83 22.43 -10.60 10.31
N LEU A 84 22.85 -11.31 11.37
CA LEU A 84 24.18 -11.10 11.99
C LEU A 84 25.33 -11.55 11.06
N GLY A 85 25.06 -12.49 10.16
CA GLY A 85 26.04 -12.94 9.16
C GLY A 85 26.00 -12.13 7.87
N ASP A 86 24.80 -11.75 7.42
CA ASP A 86 24.57 -10.93 6.23
C ASP A 86 23.35 -10.04 6.47
N PRO A 87 23.53 -8.73 6.61
CA PRO A 87 22.44 -7.82 6.97
C PRO A 87 21.43 -7.56 5.84
N ARG A 88 21.68 -8.02 4.62
CA ARG A 88 20.80 -7.82 3.48
C ARG A 88 19.49 -8.61 3.68
N ALA A 89 18.38 -7.91 3.49
CA ALA A 89 17.05 -8.49 3.63
C ALA A 89 16.05 -7.81 2.70
N SER A 90 14.93 -8.48 2.47
CA SER A 90 13.74 -7.87 1.90
C SER A 90 12.52 -8.14 2.78
N LEU A 91 11.64 -7.15 2.88
CA LEU A 91 10.36 -7.24 3.58
C LEU A 91 9.22 -7.09 2.55
N LEU A 92 8.47 -8.17 2.31
CA LEU A 92 7.27 -8.15 1.50
C LEU A 92 6.07 -7.79 2.39
N VAL A 93 5.38 -6.70 2.06
CA VAL A 93 4.17 -6.26 2.75
C VAL A 93 2.98 -6.34 1.79
N THR A 94 1.93 -6.99 2.25
CA THR A 94 0.67 -7.18 1.51
C THR A 94 -0.53 -6.91 2.41
N PRO A 95 -1.64 -6.36 1.88
CA PRO A 95 -2.88 -6.22 2.64
C PRO A 95 -3.61 -7.56 2.77
N PRO A 96 -4.60 -7.68 3.69
CA PRO A 96 -5.36 -8.91 3.89
C PRO A 96 -6.06 -9.44 2.63
N GLU A 97 -6.48 -8.56 1.73
CA GLU A 97 -7.15 -8.86 0.45
C GLU A 97 -6.27 -9.71 -0.48
N SER A 98 -4.95 -9.67 -0.31
CA SER A 98 -4.01 -10.51 -1.07
C SER A 98 -4.25 -12.03 -0.90
N ARG A 99 -5.00 -12.43 0.13
CA ARG A 99 -5.38 -13.84 0.35
C ARG A 99 -6.43 -14.32 -0.65
N THR A 100 -7.29 -13.43 -1.11
CA THR A 100 -8.38 -13.74 -2.05
C THR A 100 -8.10 -13.27 -3.46
N ASP A 101 -7.31 -12.20 -3.63
CA ASP A 101 -6.91 -11.66 -4.91
C ASP A 101 -5.41 -11.27 -4.90
N PRO A 102 -4.49 -12.25 -4.97
CA PRO A 102 -3.05 -12.00 -4.81
C PRO A 102 -2.43 -11.18 -5.94
N LEU A 103 -3.04 -11.17 -7.13
CA LEU A 103 -2.54 -10.41 -8.28
C LEU A 103 -3.16 -9.01 -8.37
N GLY A 104 -4.41 -8.85 -7.97
CA GLY A 104 -5.11 -7.56 -7.96
C GLY A 104 -4.81 -6.71 -6.72
N ALA A 105 -4.37 -7.33 -5.61
CA ALA A 105 -4.03 -6.59 -4.40
C ALA A 105 -2.68 -5.86 -4.53
N ALA A 106 -2.61 -4.67 -3.93
CA ALA A 106 -1.36 -3.94 -3.82
C ALA A 106 -0.33 -4.70 -2.98
N ARG A 107 0.95 -4.53 -3.29
CA ARG A 107 2.07 -5.09 -2.51
C ARG A 107 3.30 -4.21 -2.64
N VAL A 108 4.14 -4.25 -1.63
CA VAL A 108 5.44 -3.57 -1.65
C VAL A 108 6.53 -4.49 -1.14
N THR A 109 7.67 -4.46 -1.81
CA THR A 109 8.91 -5.09 -1.37
C THR A 109 9.90 -4.01 -1.00
N LEU A 110 10.25 -3.94 0.29
CA LEU A 110 11.33 -3.10 0.79
C LEU A 110 12.60 -3.94 0.81
N MET A 111 13.68 -3.45 0.23
CA MET A 111 14.99 -4.08 0.28
C MET A 111 15.96 -3.18 1.02
N GLY A 112 16.83 -3.77 1.85
CA GLY A 112 17.78 -2.98 2.63
C GLY A 112 18.66 -3.80 3.54
N SER A 113 19.41 -3.10 4.39
CA SER A 113 20.24 -3.69 5.41
C SER A 113 19.58 -3.60 6.77
N VAL A 114 19.46 -4.73 7.46
CA VAL A 114 18.86 -4.82 8.80
C VAL A 114 19.98 -4.94 9.82
N THR A 115 20.13 -3.93 10.67
CA THR A 115 21.17 -3.87 11.71
C THR A 115 20.58 -3.64 13.07
N ARG A 116 21.33 -4.05 14.11
CA ARG A 116 20.91 -3.84 15.49
C ARG A 116 20.88 -2.35 15.83
N VAL A 117 19.80 -1.90 16.49
CA VAL A 117 19.68 -0.54 17.01
C VAL A 117 20.64 -0.37 18.18
N PRO A 118 21.46 0.70 18.21
CA PRO A 118 22.32 1.03 19.35
C PRO A 118 21.52 1.17 20.63
N LYS A 119 22.15 0.83 21.77
CA LYS A 119 21.45 0.85 23.06
C LYS A 119 20.92 2.24 23.43
N GLU A 120 21.66 3.27 23.10
CA GLU A 120 21.31 4.68 23.30
C GLU A 120 20.09 5.14 22.50
N GLU A 121 19.79 4.49 21.37
CA GLU A 121 18.62 4.76 20.54
C GLU A 121 17.42 3.85 20.89
N SER A 122 17.59 2.88 21.78
CA SER A 122 16.57 1.82 22.02
C SER A 122 15.30 2.34 22.67
N ALA A 123 15.36 3.38 23.52
CA ALA A 123 14.18 3.88 24.25
C ALA A 123 13.08 4.42 23.32
N PRO A 124 13.33 5.36 22.40
CA PRO A 124 12.31 5.82 21.46
C PRO A 124 11.84 4.72 20.50
N VAL A 125 12.73 3.80 20.10
CA VAL A 125 12.34 2.66 19.25
C VAL A 125 11.39 1.72 19.98
N ARG A 126 11.65 1.44 21.27
CA ARG A 126 10.79 0.63 22.14
C ARG A 126 9.38 1.23 22.25
N GLU A 127 9.28 2.51 22.52
CA GLU A 127 8.00 3.21 22.64
C GLU A 127 7.18 3.07 21.34
N ARG A 128 7.77 3.37 20.20
CA ARG A 128 7.12 3.26 18.87
C ARG A 128 6.69 1.84 18.56
N TYR A 129 7.55 0.86 18.83
CA TYR A 129 7.25 -0.54 18.58
C TYR A 129 6.07 -1.01 19.42
N LEU A 130 6.08 -0.70 20.74
CA LEU A 130 5.01 -1.09 21.66
C LEU A 130 3.69 -0.36 21.40
N ALA A 131 3.71 0.88 20.91
CA ALA A 131 2.50 1.59 20.49
C ALA A 131 1.79 0.84 19.37
N ARG A 132 2.54 0.09 18.54
CA ARG A 132 2.02 -0.69 17.41
C ARG A 132 1.76 -2.17 17.75
N HIS A 133 2.53 -2.73 18.69
CA HIS A 133 2.49 -4.11 19.13
C HIS A 133 2.44 -4.20 20.66
N ALA A 134 1.32 -3.81 21.27
CA ALA A 134 1.17 -3.75 22.73
C ALA A 134 1.46 -5.08 23.44
N ASN A 135 1.16 -6.23 22.79
CA ASN A 135 1.46 -7.55 23.31
C ASN A 135 2.96 -7.84 23.44
N ALA A 136 3.82 -7.14 22.70
CA ALA A 136 5.27 -7.30 22.79
C ALA A 136 5.84 -6.83 24.14
N ALA A 137 5.07 -6.08 24.94
CA ALA A 137 5.43 -5.73 26.31
C ALA A 137 5.81 -6.93 27.19
N TYR A 138 5.28 -8.13 26.86
CA TYR A 138 5.58 -9.34 27.59
C TYR A 138 7.04 -9.83 27.41
N TRP A 139 7.64 -9.65 26.23
CA TRP A 139 8.99 -10.17 25.91
C TRP A 139 10.02 -9.12 25.53
N VAL A 140 9.64 -7.85 25.45
CA VAL A 140 10.52 -6.76 25.00
C VAL A 140 11.77 -6.60 25.89
N ASP A 141 11.67 -6.98 27.15
CA ASP A 141 12.75 -6.87 28.15
C ASP A 141 13.49 -8.22 28.37
N PHE A 142 13.24 -9.25 27.56
CA PHE A 142 14.00 -10.50 27.62
C PHE A 142 15.42 -10.28 27.09
N ASN A 143 16.41 -10.87 27.75
CA ASN A 143 17.83 -10.66 27.46
C ASN A 143 18.28 -11.06 26.05
N ASP A 144 17.56 -11.97 25.42
CA ASP A 144 17.84 -12.47 24.07
C ASP A 144 17.14 -11.64 22.99
N PHE A 145 16.20 -10.74 23.35
CA PHE A 145 15.54 -9.85 22.41
C PHE A 145 16.30 -8.53 22.21
N GLY A 146 16.21 -7.99 21.02
CA GLY A 146 16.77 -6.69 20.68
C GLY A 146 16.04 -6.04 19.50
N PHE A 147 16.18 -4.72 19.45
CA PHE A 147 15.65 -3.94 18.33
C PHE A 147 16.62 -3.95 17.17
N PHE A 148 16.06 -4.09 15.97
CA PHE A 148 16.76 -3.99 14.69
C PHE A 148 16.00 -3.01 13.80
N ARG A 149 16.74 -2.31 12.92
CA ARG A 149 16.19 -1.36 11.94
C ARG A 149 16.61 -1.77 10.55
N MET A 150 15.68 -1.71 9.59
CA MET A 150 15.98 -1.84 8.18
C MET A 150 16.29 -0.47 7.60
N ALA A 151 17.53 -0.23 7.19
CA ALA A 151 17.88 0.90 6.33
C ALA A 151 17.48 0.56 4.90
N ILE A 152 16.40 1.17 4.41
CA ILE A 152 15.85 0.90 3.07
C ILE A 152 16.82 1.40 2.01
N ALA A 153 17.23 0.50 1.10
CA ALA A 153 18.09 0.79 -0.04
C ALA A 153 17.32 0.88 -1.35
N ASP A 154 16.21 0.12 -1.48
CA ASP A 154 15.38 0.10 -2.67
C ASP A 154 13.96 -0.38 -2.38
N ILE A 155 13.00 0.00 -3.22
CA ILE A 155 11.59 -0.28 -3.02
C ILE A 155 10.95 -0.64 -4.36
N TYR A 156 10.24 -1.77 -4.41
CA TYR A 156 9.41 -2.14 -5.54
C TYR A 156 7.94 -2.17 -5.13
N PHE A 157 7.12 -1.35 -5.77
CA PHE A 157 5.69 -1.25 -5.50
C PHE A 157 4.88 -1.83 -6.67
N VAL A 158 3.82 -2.54 -6.35
CA VAL A 158 2.80 -3.01 -7.28
C VAL A 158 1.44 -2.59 -6.71
N GLY A 159 0.71 -1.77 -7.45
CA GLY A 159 -0.59 -1.22 -7.05
C GLY A 159 -1.80 -2.01 -7.54
N GLY A 160 -1.57 -3.20 -8.09
CA GLY A 160 -2.55 -4.04 -8.77
C GLY A 160 -2.21 -4.18 -10.26
N PHE A 161 -3.15 -4.66 -11.08
CA PHE A 161 -2.90 -4.87 -12.51
C PHE A 161 -2.51 -3.58 -13.22
N GLY A 162 -1.35 -3.61 -13.90
CA GLY A 162 -0.86 -2.53 -14.73
C GLY A 162 -0.14 -1.38 -14.01
N SER A 163 -0.20 -1.29 -12.68
CA SER A 163 0.47 -0.24 -11.89
C SER A 163 1.59 -0.83 -11.08
N MET A 164 2.84 -0.69 -11.55
CA MET A 164 4.03 -1.17 -10.85
C MET A 164 5.26 -0.35 -11.19
N GLY A 165 6.21 -0.28 -10.25
CA GLY A 165 7.47 0.41 -10.51
C GLY A 165 8.39 0.45 -9.30
N TRP A 166 9.63 0.85 -9.56
CA TRP A 166 10.60 1.16 -8.54
C TRP A 166 10.29 2.53 -7.92
N VAL A 167 10.45 2.62 -6.61
CA VAL A 167 10.24 3.85 -5.84
C VAL A 167 11.58 4.28 -5.26
N VAL A 168 11.99 5.50 -5.56
CA VAL A 168 13.22 6.07 -5.01
C VAL A 168 13.08 6.21 -3.49
N PRO A 169 14.05 5.73 -2.68
CA PRO A 169 13.97 5.78 -1.21
C PRO A 169 13.77 7.18 -0.63
N SER A 170 14.36 8.23 -1.25
CA SER A 170 14.13 9.62 -0.83
C SER A 170 12.67 10.05 -1.01
N ASP A 171 12.02 9.63 -2.11
CA ASP A 171 10.63 9.97 -2.38
C ASP A 171 9.70 9.26 -1.39
N TYR A 172 9.99 7.98 -1.07
CA TYR A 172 9.28 7.25 -0.01
C TYR A 172 9.45 7.93 1.36
N THR A 173 10.65 8.37 1.70
CA THR A 173 10.91 9.06 2.98
C THR A 173 10.13 10.38 3.05
N ALA A 174 10.13 11.16 1.97
CA ALA A 174 9.44 12.44 1.88
C ALA A 174 7.92 12.32 1.75
N ALA A 175 7.42 11.17 1.24
CA ALA A 175 5.99 10.94 1.06
C ALA A 175 5.23 11.00 2.40
N ALA A 176 3.98 11.46 2.35
CA ALA A 176 3.04 11.36 3.47
C ALA A 176 2.20 10.08 3.36
N VAL A 177 1.79 9.55 4.50
CA VAL A 177 0.71 8.55 4.57
C VAL A 177 -0.59 9.23 4.13
N ASP A 178 -1.41 8.54 3.36
CA ASP A 178 -2.71 9.09 2.94
C ASP A 178 -3.57 9.43 4.17
N PRO A 179 -4.17 10.63 4.26
CA PRO A 179 -4.96 11.05 5.41
C PRO A 179 -6.20 10.19 5.66
N LEU A 180 -6.64 9.42 4.67
CA LEU A 180 -7.76 8.48 4.80
C LEU A 180 -7.34 7.07 5.21
N ALA A 181 -6.04 6.79 5.36
CA ALA A 181 -5.50 5.44 5.55
C ALA A 181 -6.29 4.62 6.57
N ASP A 182 -6.46 5.14 7.80
CA ASP A 182 -7.13 4.43 8.88
C ASP A 182 -8.67 4.31 8.71
N GLN A 183 -9.26 5.09 7.80
CA GLN A 183 -10.71 5.17 7.59
C GLN A 183 -11.16 4.51 6.28
N ALA A 184 -10.26 4.36 5.32
CA ALA A 184 -10.57 3.91 3.95
C ALA A 184 -11.30 2.57 3.92
N SER A 185 -10.85 1.56 4.67
CA SER A 185 -11.46 0.23 4.68
C SER A 185 -12.91 0.25 5.19
N GLY A 186 -13.20 1.07 6.20
CA GLY A 186 -14.55 1.28 6.73
C GLY A 186 -15.47 1.95 5.72
N LEU A 187 -14.96 3.01 5.06
CA LEU A 187 -15.70 3.75 4.03
C LEU A 187 -15.97 2.90 2.78
N ILE A 188 -14.98 2.11 2.33
CA ILE A 188 -15.15 1.17 1.21
C ILE A 188 -16.26 0.17 1.51
N ARG A 189 -16.27 -0.41 2.71
CA ARG A 189 -17.32 -1.34 3.13
C ARG A 189 -18.69 -0.66 3.18
N GLU A 190 -18.81 0.51 3.81
CA GLU A 190 -20.04 1.31 3.86
C GLU A 190 -20.59 1.58 2.45
N MET A 191 -19.73 2.01 1.51
CA MET A 191 -20.15 2.28 0.14
C MET A 191 -20.61 1.02 -0.59
N ASN A 192 -19.91 -0.10 -0.45
CA ASN A 192 -20.27 -1.35 -1.09
C ASN A 192 -21.56 -1.96 -0.55
N GLU A 193 -21.83 -1.85 0.75
CA GLU A 193 -23.00 -2.42 1.39
C GLU A 193 -24.25 -1.54 1.26
N GLN A 194 -24.08 -0.19 1.31
CA GLN A 194 -25.20 0.72 1.47
C GLN A 194 -25.44 1.64 0.28
N GLN A 195 -24.47 1.78 -0.63
CA GLN A 195 -24.48 2.80 -1.68
C GLN A 195 -24.21 2.21 -3.08
N THR A 196 -24.56 0.95 -3.33
CA THR A 196 -24.33 0.28 -4.62
C THR A 196 -24.94 1.04 -5.80
N ALA A 197 -26.16 1.59 -5.64
CA ALA A 197 -26.81 2.38 -6.69
C ALA A 197 -26.02 3.66 -7.02
N THR A 198 -25.45 4.30 -6.01
CA THR A 198 -24.56 5.47 -6.20
C THR A 198 -23.31 5.07 -6.94
N LEU A 199 -22.64 3.96 -6.57
CA LEU A 199 -21.46 3.46 -7.26
C LEU A 199 -21.73 3.13 -8.74
N LEU A 200 -22.88 2.51 -9.06
CA LEU A 200 -23.29 2.22 -10.43
C LEU A 200 -23.47 3.52 -11.25
N LEU A 201 -24.08 4.54 -10.67
CA LEU A 201 -24.24 5.84 -11.31
C LEU A 201 -22.88 6.50 -11.57
N LEU A 202 -21.98 6.50 -10.58
CA LEU A 202 -20.65 7.08 -10.71
C LEU A 202 -19.80 6.32 -11.75
N ALA A 203 -19.89 4.99 -11.79
CA ALA A 203 -19.22 4.17 -12.80
C ALA A 203 -19.71 4.52 -14.23
N ARG A 204 -21.01 4.70 -14.42
CA ARG A 204 -21.59 5.07 -15.71
C ARG A 204 -21.14 6.46 -16.15
N VAL A 205 -21.29 7.48 -15.28
CA VAL A 205 -21.08 8.88 -15.66
C VAL A 205 -19.60 9.23 -15.75
N TYR A 206 -18.82 8.87 -14.73
CA TYR A 206 -17.40 9.24 -14.64
C TYR A 206 -16.46 8.17 -15.20
N GLY A 207 -16.84 6.89 -15.11
CA GLY A 207 -16.09 5.79 -15.70
C GLY A 207 -16.47 5.48 -17.15
N LYS A 208 -17.53 6.10 -17.68
CA LYS A 208 -18.06 5.85 -19.04
C LYS A 208 -18.35 4.37 -19.33
N LEU A 209 -18.78 3.61 -18.32
CA LEU A 209 -18.93 2.15 -18.38
C LEU A 209 -20.36 1.72 -18.03
N GLU A 210 -21.00 0.91 -18.89
CA GLU A 210 -22.26 0.27 -18.60
C GLU A 210 -22.06 -0.92 -17.64
N ALA A 211 -22.12 -0.59 -16.33
CA ALA A 211 -21.87 -1.52 -15.26
C ALA A 211 -23.12 -2.34 -14.91
N GLN A 212 -23.01 -3.66 -14.85
CA GLN A 212 -24.01 -4.57 -14.27
C GLN A 212 -23.79 -4.74 -12.76
N GLN A 213 -22.51 -4.77 -12.33
CA GLN A 213 -22.10 -4.81 -10.95
C GLN A 213 -20.88 -3.90 -10.75
N VAL A 214 -20.78 -3.31 -9.58
CA VAL A 214 -19.66 -2.45 -9.22
C VAL A 214 -19.27 -2.70 -7.77
N THR A 215 -17.98 -2.64 -7.50
CA THR A 215 -17.41 -2.73 -6.16
C THR A 215 -16.30 -1.71 -6.03
N MET A 216 -16.33 -0.87 -5.01
CA MET A 216 -15.21 -0.01 -4.65
C MET A 216 -14.11 -0.88 -4.05
N THR A 217 -12.89 -0.81 -4.58
CA THR A 217 -11.76 -1.65 -4.18
C THR A 217 -10.65 -0.88 -3.48
N ALA A 218 -10.54 0.43 -3.74
CA ALA A 218 -9.59 1.30 -3.05
C ALA A 218 -10.16 2.71 -2.95
N LEU A 219 -9.70 3.46 -1.95
CA LEU A 219 -10.06 4.84 -1.68
C LEU A 219 -8.83 5.58 -1.16
N ASP A 220 -8.56 6.73 -1.71
CA ASP A 220 -7.51 7.65 -1.28
C ASP A 220 -8.00 9.11 -1.36
N ARG A 221 -7.17 10.07 -0.94
CA ARG A 221 -7.53 11.49 -0.90
C ARG A 221 -7.89 12.10 -2.27
N LEU A 222 -7.48 11.48 -3.37
CA LEU A 222 -7.68 12.00 -4.74
C LEU A 222 -8.84 11.32 -5.47
N GLY A 223 -9.29 10.14 -5.01
CA GLY A 223 -10.34 9.39 -5.68
C GLY A 223 -10.48 7.96 -5.18
N PHE A 224 -11.11 7.14 -5.99
CA PHE A 224 -11.39 5.74 -5.64
C PHE A 224 -11.31 4.83 -6.87
N HIS A 225 -10.96 3.58 -6.62
CA HIS A 225 -10.95 2.53 -7.63
C HIS A 225 -12.24 1.72 -7.59
N LEU A 226 -12.74 1.38 -8.75
CA LEU A 226 -13.90 0.53 -8.94
C LEU A 226 -13.50 -0.74 -9.71
N ARG A 227 -13.99 -1.88 -9.27
CA ARG A 227 -14.06 -3.12 -10.04
C ARG A 227 -15.46 -3.18 -10.64
N ILE A 228 -15.52 -3.27 -11.96
CA ILE A 228 -16.75 -3.12 -12.74
C ILE A 228 -16.95 -4.36 -13.57
N LYS A 229 -18.12 -4.99 -13.43
CA LYS A 229 -18.56 -6.08 -14.29
C LYS A 229 -19.51 -5.52 -15.36
N THR A 230 -19.09 -5.60 -16.59
CA THR A 230 -19.95 -5.34 -17.75
C THR A 230 -20.57 -6.64 -18.26
N ALA A 231 -21.36 -6.58 -19.33
CA ALA A 231 -21.88 -7.79 -20.00
C ALA A 231 -20.76 -8.69 -20.55
N GLU A 232 -19.62 -8.11 -20.90
CA GLU A 232 -18.54 -8.80 -21.63
C GLU A 232 -17.38 -9.21 -20.73
N ARG A 233 -17.01 -8.38 -19.75
CA ARG A 233 -15.79 -8.59 -18.95
C ARG A 233 -15.81 -7.90 -17.58
N MET A 234 -14.86 -8.31 -16.73
CA MET A 234 -14.46 -7.55 -15.54
C MET A 234 -13.36 -6.56 -15.91
N GLN A 235 -13.48 -5.32 -15.43
CA GLN A 235 -12.45 -4.31 -15.62
C GLN A 235 -12.32 -3.40 -14.40
N GLY A 236 -11.16 -2.77 -14.26
CA GLY A 236 -10.90 -1.73 -13.26
C GLY A 236 -11.17 -0.35 -13.85
N GLY A 237 -11.56 0.58 -13.00
CA GLY A 237 -11.66 2.00 -13.34
C GLY A 237 -11.31 2.85 -12.13
N ARG A 238 -10.74 4.03 -12.37
CA ARG A 238 -10.52 5.04 -11.33
C ARG A 238 -11.41 6.24 -11.56
N VAL A 239 -11.98 6.76 -10.48
CA VAL A 239 -12.79 7.98 -10.48
C VAL A 239 -12.15 8.97 -9.50
N ALA A 240 -11.81 10.18 -9.98
CA ALA A 240 -11.25 11.22 -9.13
C ALA A 240 -12.35 12.00 -8.41
N PHE A 241 -12.05 12.43 -7.19
CA PHE A 241 -12.83 13.49 -6.53
C PHE A 241 -12.64 14.82 -7.25
N THR A 242 -13.65 15.68 -7.19
CA THR A 242 -13.55 17.05 -7.75
C THR A 242 -12.45 17.86 -7.05
N ASN A 243 -12.27 17.64 -5.74
CA ASN A 243 -11.23 18.24 -4.92
C ASN A 243 -10.65 17.14 -4.00
N PRO A 244 -9.36 17.21 -3.63
CA PRO A 244 -8.78 16.29 -2.67
C PRO A 244 -9.54 16.33 -1.32
N VAL A 245 -9.76 15.15 -0.73
CA VAL A 245 -10.48 14.95 0.54
C VAL A 245 -9.52 14.41 1.61
N ARG A 246 -9.79 14.70 2.88
CA ARG A 246 -8.90 14.33 3.99
C ARG A 246 -9.60 13.63 5.16
N THR A 247 -10.92 13.65 5.18
CA THR A 247 -11.74 13.09 6.26
C THR A 247 -12.90 12.26 5.71
N ALA A 248 -13.43 11.35 6.53
CA ALA A 248 -14.61 10.56 6.17
C ALA A 248 -15.84 11.44 5.84
N ALA A 249 -15.98 12.58 6.51
CA ALA A 249 -17.05 13.52 6.22
C ALA A 249 -16.91 14.13 4.82
N GLU A 250 -15.69 14.54 4.45
CA GLU A 250 -15.41 15.08 3.11
C GLU A 250 -15.58 14.03 2.01
N VAL A 251 -15.21 12.76 2.27
CA VAL A 251 -15.47 11.65 1.34
C VAL A 251 -16.96 11.50 1.07
N ARG A 252 -17.79 11.43 2.13
CA ARG A 252 -19.25 11.29 1.99
C ARG A 252 -19.86 12.49 1.26
N ALA A 253 -19.44 13.70 1.61
CA ALA A 253 -19.90 14.92 0.95
C ALA A 253 -19.49 14.96 -0.53
N GLY A 254 -18.24 14.60 -0.86
CA GLY A 254 -17.73 14.53 -2.23
C GLY A 254 -18.50 13.51 -3.08
N LEU A 255 -18.75 12.31 -2.55
CA LEU A 255 -19.52 11.29 -3.25
C LEU A 255 -20.99 11.72 -3.47
N ALA A 256 -21.60 12.37 -2.48
CA ALA A 256 -22.97 12.89 -2.59
C ALA A 256 -23.07 14.00 -3.65
N ASP A 257 -22.13 14.95 -3.67
CA ASP A 257 -22.07 16.01 -4.69
C ASP A 257 -21.89 15.42 -6.09
N MET A 258 -20.94 14.49 -6.26
CA MET A 258 -20.72 13.81 -7.53
C MET A 258 -21.97 13.06 -8.01
N ALA A 259 -22.68 12.38 -7.11
CA ALA A 259 -23.92 11.69 -7.43
C ALA A 259 -25.04 12.67 -7.84
N ALA A 260 -25.15 13.82 -7.15
CA ALA A 260 -26.12 14.84 -7.50
C ALA A 260 -25.88 15.43 -8.90
N ARG A 261 -24.63 15.76 -9.23
CA ARG A 261 -24.23 16.24 -10.56
C ARG A 261 -24.47 15.18 -11.65
N ALA A 262 -24.17 13.91 -11.35
CA ALA A 262 -24.41 12.82 -12.28
C ALA A 262 -25.91 12.64 -12.61
N LYS A 263 -26.81 12.79 -11.63
CA LYS A 263 -28.25 12.75 -11.84
C LYS A 263 -28.74 13.92 -12.69
N ALA A 264 -28.32 15.14 -12.35
CA ALA A 264 -28.68 16.35 -13.10
C ALA A 264 -28.21 16.30 -14.57
N GLY A 265 -26.99 15.81 -14.83
CA GLY A 265 -26.49 15.60 -16.18
C GLY A 265 -27.25 14.53 -16.97
N ALA A 266 -27.69 13.45 -16.32
CA ALA A 266 -28.50 12.41 -16.95
C ALA A 266 -29.91 12.89 -17.31
N GLU A 267 -30.53 13.74 -16.49
CA GLU A 267 -31.86 14.34 -16.78
C GLU A 267 -31.83 15.29 -17.98
N LEU A 268 -30.73 16.04 -18.17
CA LEU A 268 -30.56 16.92 -19.33
C LEU A 268 -30.45 16.15 -20.67
N VAL A 269 -29.86 14.96 -20.66
CA VAL A 269 -29.73 14.11 -21.86
C VAL A 269 -31.06 13.44 -22.23
N HIS A 270 -31.99 13.24 -21.29
CA HIS A 270 -33.30 12.64 -21.54
C HIS A 270 -34.39 13.67 -21.91
N SER A 271 -34.08 14.97 -21.81
CA SER A 271 -35.00 16.08 -22.15
C SER A 271 -34.66 16.73 -23.52
N LEU A 272 -33.72 16.20 -24.28
CA LEU A 272 -33.39 16.56 -25.65
C LEU A 272 -33.77 15.43 -26.61
#